data_0f7d9a2e3d065a4004450f53d012de99
#
_entry.id   0f7d9a2e3d065a4004450f53d012de99
#
_cell.length_a   1.000
_cell.length_b   1.000
_cell.length_c   1.000
_cell.angle_alpha   90.00
_cell.angle_beta   90.00
_cell.angle_gamma   90.00
#
_symmetry.space_group_name_H-M   'P 1'
#
loop_
_entity.id
_entity.type
_entity.pdbx_description
1 polymer ?
#
loop_
_entity_poly.entity_id
_entity_poly.type
_entity_poly.pdbx_seq_one_letter_code
_entity_poly.pdbx_strand_id
1 'polypeptide(L)'
;MYSSSHTLSADLEKILFRNQKSKVSLDLGIKRKHNQNYLEKSVLSDRKLAIGTLSLNATTSLFGGIFGSSVGYERGLKIFHAERDNGKIETTPKAQFHKYSTNLSYYKPITNKFVYRANVYGNYSNDVLYGSERQTIGGVGSVGGYHTRESIQGDKAIEISNELACNIPVKKFAVVSPYVNYGYGVAKYNRDESRYRTGYVTGMTAGIRLDTKMFDFDFGYAKPMAHSEYLSPKKQEMYFSGSLKVSF
;
A
#
# COMPACT_ATOMS: atom_id res chain seq x y z
N MET A 1 -19.51 10.65 -13.27
CA MET A 1 -18.74 9.39 -13.43
C MET A 1 -18.79 8.64 -12.12
N TYR A 2 -19.17 7.37 -12.12
CA TYR A 2 -19.11 6.49 -10.97
C TYR A 2 -18.48 5.15 -11.34
N SER A 3 -17.94 4.44 -10.34
CA SER A 3 -17.32 3.13 -10.54
C SER A 3 -17.88 2.12 -9.54
N SER A 4 -18.04 0.88 -9.98
CA SER A 4 -18.40 -0.26 -9.16
C SER A 4 -17.27 -1.29 -9.20
N SER A 5 -16.91 -1.82 -8.04
CA SER A 5 -15.89 -2.86 -7.93
C SER A 5 -16.38 -3.98 -7.01
N HIS A 6 -16.36 -5.20 -7.53
CA HIS A 6 -16.68 -6.41 -6.77
C HIS A 6 -15.46 -7.33 -6.75
N THR A 7 -15.03 -7.72 -5.57
CA THR A 7 -13.93 -8.67 -5.40
C THR A 7 -14.41 -9.84 -4.57
N LEU A 8 -14.17 -11.05 -5.08
CA LEU A 8 -14.32 -12.30 -4.35
C LEU A 8 -12.95 -12.94 -4.24
N SER A 9 -12.53 -13.32 -3.04
CA SER A 9 -11.26 -14.01 -2.80
C SER A 9 -11.43 -15.22 -1.91
N ALA A 10 -10.52 -16.19 -2.10
CA ALA A 10 -10.33 -17.32 -1.21
C ALA A 10 -8.83 -17.45 -0.99
N ASP A 11 -8.43 -17.52 0.27
CA ASP A 11 -7.02 -17.56 0.66
C ASP A 11 -6.79 -18.71 1.65
N LEU A 12 -5.65 -19.41 1.50
CA LEU A 12 -5.20 -20.49 2.35
C LEU A 12 -3.83 -20.16 2.91
N GLU A 13 -3.71 -20.07 4.24
CA GLU A 13 -2.42 -19.92 4.93
C GLU A 13 -1.93 -21.28 5.44
N LYS A 14 -0.65 -21.59 5.19
CA LYS A 14 0.07 -22.72 5.78
C LYS A 14 1.26 -22.22 6.56
N ILE A 15 1.27 -22.47 7.86
CA ILE A 15 2.43 -22.19 8.70
C ILE A 15 3.50 -23.24 8.36
N LEU A 16 4.65 -22.77 7.86
CA LEU A 16 5.80 -23.62 7.52
C LEU A 16 6.73 -23.81 8.72
N PHE A 17 6.89 -22.74 9.52
CA PHE A 17 7.76 -22.75 10.68
C PHE A 17 7.23 -21.76 11.73
N ARG A 18 7.32 -22.17 13.00
CA ARG A 18 6.96 -21.29 14.12
C ARG A 18 7.76 -21.67 15.36
N ASN A 19 8.35 -20.66 16.00
CA ASN A 19 8.94 -20.78 17.33
C ASN A 19 8.58 -19.53 18.17
N GLN A 20 9.20 -19.34 19.32
CA GLN A 20 8.93 -18.19 20.22
C GLN A 20 9.30 -16.82 19.59
N LYS A 21 10.26 -16.79 18.67
CA LYS A 21 10.82 -15.55 18.08
C LYS A 21 10.41 -15.33 16.62
N SER A 22 10.01 -16.39 15.94
CA SER A 22 9.80 -16.34 14.47
C SER A 22 8.58 -17.14 14.03
N LYS A 23 7.86 -16.63 13.04
CA LYS A 23 6.82 -17.33 12.28
C LYS A 23 7.12 -17.16 10.80
N VAL A 24 7.02 -18.28 10.03
CA VAL A 24 7.07 -18.27 8.57
C VAL A 24 5.82 -18.97 8.07
N SER A 25 5.09 -18.32 7.14
CA SER A 25 3.90 -18.89 6.51
C SER A 25 3.93 -18.70 5.00
N LEU A 26 3.26 -19.61 4.31
CA LEU A 26 2.99 -19.58 2.90
C LEU A 26 1.50 -19.34 2.70
N ASP A 27 1.15 -18.32 1.91
CA ASP A 27 -0.22 -18.02 1.54
C ASP A 27 -0.45 -18.29 0.07
N LEU A 28 -1.51 -19.02 -0.22
CA LEU A 28 -2.03 -19.27 -1.56
C LEU A 28 -3.41 -18.65 -1.65
N GLY A 29 -3.64 -17.88 -2.70
CA GLY A 29 -4.92 -17.21 -2.87
C GLY A 29 -5.39 -17.20 -4.32
N ILE A 30 -6.70 -17.02 -4.47
CA ILE A 30 -7.33 -16.75 -5.74
C ILE A 30 -8.33 -15.59 -5.57
N LYS A 31 -8.26 -14.63 -6.49
CA LYS A 31 -9.13 -13.44 -6.47
C LYS A 31 -9.84 -13.31 -7.80
N ARG A 32 -11.15 -13.04 -7.77
CA ARG A 32 -11.93 -12.62 -8.93
C ARG A 32 -12.34 -11.16 -8.72
N LYS A 33 -11.93 -10.28 -9.62
CA LYS A 33 -12.28 -8.85 -9.60
C LYS A 33 -13.16 -8.52 -10.79
N HIS A 34 -14.22 -7.77 -10.55
CA HIS A 34 -15.10 -7.22 -11.58
C HIS A 34 -15.21 -5.72 -11.35
N ASN A 35 -14.62 -4.93 -12.25
CA ASN A 35 -14.55 -3.48 -12.16
C ASN A 35 -15.29 -2.86 -13.35
N GLN A 36 -16.29 -2.03 -13.06
CA GLN A 36 -17.07 -1.31 -14.04
C GLN A 36 -16.96 0.19 -13.81
N ASN A 37 -16.69 0.95 -14.87
CA ASN A 37 -16.71 2.40 -14.84
C ASN A 37 -17.83 2.91 -15.74
N TYR A 38 -18.55 3.90 -15.26
CA TYR A 38 -19.71 4.48 -15.92
C TYR A 38 -19.53 5.97 -16.12
N LEU A 39 -19.97 6.47 -17.28
CA LEU A 39 -20.19 7.88 -17.53
C LEU A 39 -21.70 8.07 -17.76
N GLU A 40 -22.35 8.75 -16.82
CA GLU A 40 -23.82 8.83 -16.77
C GLU A 40 -24.45 7.42 -16.75
N LYS A 41 -25.15 7.00 -17.81
CA LYS A 41 -25.77 5.68 -17.94
C LYS A 41 -24.99 4.72 -18.83
N SER A 42 -23.87 5.17 -19.42
CA SER A 42 -23.08 4.38 -20.36
C SER A 42 -21.92 3.68 -19.67
N VAL A 43 -21.69 2.39 -19.94
CA VAL A 43 -20.54 1.65 -19.46
C VAL A 43 -19.31 2.05 -20.26
N LEU A 44 -18.34 2.71 -19.63
CA LEU A 44 -17.06 3.08 -20.24
C LEU A 44 -16.07 1.93 -20.26
N SER A 45 -16.06 1.11 -19.21
CA SER A 45 -15.24 -0.09 -19.16
C SER A 45 -15.89 -1.15 -18.28
N ASP A 46 -15.80 -2.39 -18.70
CA ASP A 46 -16.19 -3.59 -17.96
C ASP A 46 -15.00 -4.55 -17.96
N ARG A 47 -14.40 -4.80 -16.79
CA ARG A 47 -13.18 -5.58 -16.66
C ARG A 47 -13.35 -6.70 -15.67
N LYS A 48 -13.04 -7.91 -16.10
CA LYS A 48 -13.08 -9.12 -15.29
C LYS A 48 -11.68 -9.71 -15.21
N LEU A 49 -11.12 -9.73 -14.02
CA LEU A 49 -9.79 -10.30 -13.75
C LEU A 49 -9.94 -11.50 -12.82
N ALA A 50 -9.15 -12.53 -13.08
CA ALA A 50 -8.89 -13.61 -12.14
C ALA A 50 -7.39 -13.62 -11.84
N ILE A 51 -7.02 -13.61 -10.54
CA ILE A 51 -5.65 -13.45 -10.11
C ILE A 51 -5.32 -14.57 -9.13
N GLY A 52 -4.30 -15.37 -9.43
CA GLY A 52 -3.68 -16.28 -8.49
C GLY A 52 -2.59 -15.56 -7.71
N THR A 53 -2.50 -15.79 -6.41
CA THR A 53 -1.53 -15.18 -5.50
C THR A 53 -0.76 -16.27 -4.74
N LEU A 54 0.55 -16.05 -4.60
CA LEU A 54 1.45 -16.85 -3.78
C LEU A 54 2.29 -15.89 -2.97
N SER A 55 2.33 -16.02 -1.64
CA SER A 55 3.13 -15.15 -0.77
C SER A 55 3.85 -15.94 0.32
N LEU A 56 5.11 -15.59 0.54
CA LEU A 56 5.89 -16.06 1.68
C LEU A 56 5.99 -14.93 2.70
N ASN A 57 5.51 -15.18 3.90
CA ASN A 57 5.52 -14.22 4.99
C ASN A 57 6.42 -14.70 6.11
N ALA A 58 7.19 -13.79 6.67
CA ALA A 58 8.01 -14.07 7.84
C ALA A 58 7.92 -12.91 8.85
N THR A 59 7.83 -13.26 10.11
CA THR A 59 7.95 -12.31 11.23
C THR A 59 8.99 -12.85 12.19
N THR A 60 9.93 -12.03 12.59
CA THR A 60 10.99 -12.44 13.51
C THR A 60 11.43 -11.30 14.44
N SER A 61 11.89 -11.66 15.63
CA SER A 61 12.55 -10.71 16.52
C SER A 61 13.99 -10.50 16.06
N LEU A 62 14.38 -9.26 15.72
CA LEU A 62 15.67 -8.90 15.17
C LEU A 62 16.17 -7.58 15.77
N PHE A 63 17.42 -7.54 16.28
CA PHE A 63 18.06 -6.35 16.84
C PHE A 63 17.22 -5.60 17.90
N GLY A 64 16.50 -6.34 18.75
CA GLY A 64 15.64 -5.76 19.78
C GLY A 64 14.31 -5.17 19.27
N GLY A 65 13.95 -5.45 18.04
CA GLY A 65 12.69 -5.09 17.40
C GLY A 65 12.00 -6.29 16.79
N ILE A 66 10.91 -6.03 16.09
CA ILE A 66 10.14 -7.01 15.31
C ILE A 66 10.29 -6.65 13.84
N PHE A 67 10.82 -7.59 13.08
CA PHE A 67 10.93 -7.50 11.63
C PHE A 67 9.85 -8.37 10.98
N GLY A 68 9.07 -7.78 10.09
CA GLY A 68 8.11 -8.45 9.23
C GLY A 68 8.55 -8.38 7.78
N SER A 69 8.39 -9.45 7.02
CA SER A 69 8.60 -9.47 5.59
C SER A 69 7.52 -10.27 4.89
N SER A 70 7.11 -9.81 3.72
CA SER A 70 6.22 -10.53 2.81
C SER A 70 6.78 -10.38 1.40
N VAL A 71 6.95 -11.50 0.70
CA VAL A 71 7.32 -11.53 -0.71
C VAL A 71 6.21 -12.27 -1.45
N GLY A 72 5.59 -11.60 -2.40
CA GLY A 72 4.43 -12.09 -3.13
C GLY A 72 4.67 -12.19 -4.63
N TYR A 73 3.98 -13.12 -5.25
CA TYR A 73 3.85 -13.27 -6.69
C TYR A 73 2.36 -13.34 -7.05
N GLU A 74 1.96 -12.52 -8.01
CA GLU A 74 0.59 -12.49 -8.52
C GLU A 74 0.62 -12.74 -10.02
N ARG A 75 -0.31 -13.59 -10.49
CA ARG A 75 -0.48 -13.91 -11.89
C ARG A 75 -1.94 -13.79 -12.32
N GLY A 76 -2.17 -13.06 -13.40
CA GLY A 76 -3.47 -13.05 -14.06
C GLY A 76 -3.77 -14.37 -14.74
N LEU A 77 -4.95 -14.95 -14.49
CA LEU A 77 -5.38 -16.26 -14.93
C LEU A 77 -6.52 -16.14 -15.97
N LYS A 78 -6.65 -17.17 -16.83
CA LYS A 78 -7.70 -17.26 -17.87
C LYS A 78 -8.94 -18.04 -17.40
N ILE A 79 -9.30 -17.93 -16.12
CA ILE A 79 -10.43 -18.63 -15.48
C ILE A 79 -11.53 -17.66 -15.06
N PHE A 80 -12.68 -18.16 -14.63
CA PHE A 80 -13.82 -17.38 -14.14
C PHE A 80 -14.30 -16.27 -15.10
N HIS A 81 -14.27 -16.53 -16.41
CA HIS A 81 -14.62 -15.57 -17.46
C HIS A 81 -13.77 -14.29 -17.43
N ALA A 82 -12.52 -14.41 -16.96
CA ALA A 82 -11.58 -13.30 -17.00
C ALA A 82 -11.28 -12.88 -18.44
N GLU A 83 -11.02 -11.60 -18.61
CA GLU A 83 -10.58 -11.01 -19.87
C GLU A 83 -9.35 -11.72 -20.40
N ARG A 84 -9.24 -11.87 -21.72
CA ARG A 84 -8.10 -12.52 -22.38
C ARG A 84 -7.28 -11.50 -23.16
N ASP A 85 -5.98 -11.70 -23.19
CA ASP A 85 -5.04 -10.79 -23.87
C ASP A 85 -4.76 -11.15 -25.34
N ASN A 86 -5.60 -11.99 -25.93
CA ASN A 86 -5.43 -12.41 -27.33
C ASN A 86 -5.48 -11.18 -28.26
N GLY A 87 -4.42 -11.00 -29.05
CA GLY A 87 -4.30 -9.87 -29.99
C GLY A 87 -4.00 -8.51 -29.37
N LYS A 88 -3.76 -8.43 -28.05
CA LYS A 88 -3.34 -7.16 -27.43
C LYS A 88 -1.87 -6.86 -27.74
N ILE A 89 -1.59 -5.62 -28.10
CA ILE A 89 -0.23 -5.11 -28.25
C ILE A 89 0.48 -4.97 -26.89
N GLU A 90 1.81 -4.97 -26.89
CA GLU A 90 2.61 -4.95 -25.65
C GLU A 90 2.36 -3.76 -24.75
N THR A 91 2.03 -2.59 -25.32
CA THR A 91 1.76 -1.35 -24.61
C THR A 91 0.38 -1.26 -23.96
N THR A 92 -0.49 -2.25 -24.18
CA THR A 92 -1.84 -2.27 -23.57
C THR A 92 -1.84 -3.02 -22.22
N PRO A 93 -2.72 -2.61 -21.28
CA PRO A 93 -2.86 -3.32 -20.01
C PRO A 93 -3.26 -4.78 -20.21
N LYS A 94 -2.56 -5.68 -19.53
CA LYS A 94 -2.75 -7.12 -19.63
C LYS A 94 -3.58 -7.66 -18.48
N ALA A 95 -4.50 -8.56 -18.78
CA ALA A 95 -5.23 -9.35 -17.80
C ALA A 95 -4.41 -10.55 -17.32
N GLN A 96 -3.55 -11.12 -18.19
CA GLN A 96 -2.61 -12.18 -17.86
C GLN A 96 -1.22 -11.62 -17.54
N PHE A 97 -1.14 -10.79 -16.52
CA PHE A 97 0.10 -10.17 -16.06
C PHE A 97 0.87 -11.04 -15.06
N HIS A 98 2.13 -10.70 -14.87
CA HIS A 98 3.00 -11.17 -13.79
C HIS A 98 3.42 -9.99 -12.93
N LYS A 99 3.22 -10.09 -11.61
CA LYS A 99 3.60 -9.06 -10.66
C LYS A 99 4.26 -9.68 -9.43
N TYR A 100 5.35 -9.11 -9.03
CA TYR A 100 6.05 -9.40 -7.78
C TYR A 100 5.80 -8.25 -6.81
N SER A 101 5.61 -8.58 -5.55
CA SER A 101 5.44 -7.58 -4.49
C SER A 101 6.34 -7.90 -3.30
N THR A 102 6.76 -6.87 -2.60
CA THR A 102 7.48 -7.02 -1.34
C THR A 102 6.95 -6.01 -0.33
N ASN A 103 6.85 -6.45 0.91
CA ASN A 103 6.52 -5.58 2.04
C ASN A 103 7.48 -5.94 3.19
N LEU A 104 8.28 -4.97 3.62
CA LEU A 104 9.16 -5.10 4.76
C LEU A 104 8.72 -4.10 5.83
N SER A 105 8.63 -4.56 7.06
CA SER A 105 8.28 -3.72 8.20
C SER A 105 9.27 -3.94 9.35
N TYR A 106 9.62 -2.88 10.03
CA TYR A 106 10.45 -2.95 11.21
C TYR A 106 9.89 -2.06 12.30
N TYR A 107 9.64 -2.64 13.45
CA TYR A 107 9.18 -1.97 14.64
C TYR A 107 10.22 -2.13 15.74
N LYS A 108 10.74 -1.03 16.27
CA LYS A 108 11.76 -1.06 17.34
C LYS A 108 11.45 -0.07 18.46
N PRO A 109 11.16 -0.55 19.67
CA PRO A 109 11.24 0.30 20.86
C PRO A 109 12.71 0.69 21.09
N ILE A 110 13.01 1.99 21.02
CA ILE A 110 14.36 2.52 21.29
C ILE A 110 14.51 2.71 22.79
N THR A 111 13.47 3.23 23.43
CA THR A 111 13.37 3.39 24.87
C THR A 111 11.93 3.04 25.31
N ASN A 112 11.63 3.16 26.59
CA ASN A 112 10.26 2.97 27.12
C ASN A 112 9.24 3.96 26.51
N LYS A 113 9.69 5.05 25.89
CA LYS A 113 8.82 6.07 25.28
C LYS A 113 8.99 6.17 23.78
N PHE A 114 10.20 6.05 23.26
CA PHE A 114 10.49 6.25 21.85
C PHE A 114 10.40 4.95 21.07
N VAL A 115 9.70 5.01 19.95
CA VAL A 115 9.49 3.88 19.02
C VAL A 115 9.85 4.32 17.62
N TYR A 116 10.66 3.51 16.95
CA TYR A 116 10.96 3.66 15.53
C TYR A 116 10.18 2.63 14.71
N ARG A 117 9.63 3.08 13.59
CA ARG A 117 8.96 2.25 12.58
C ARG A 117 9.55 2.54 11.21
N ALA A 118 9.85 1.50 10.46
CA ALA A 118 10.23 1.61 9.06
C ALA A 118 9.39 0.64 8.23
N ASN A 119 8.95 1.10 7.06
CA ASN A 119 8.24 0.25 6.12
C ASN A 119 8.83 0.46 4.72
N VAL A 120 8.95 -0.64 3.98
CA VAL A 120 9.29 -0.64 2.56
C VAL A 120 8.22 -1.44 1.85
N TYR A 121 7.58 -0.83 0.88
CA TYR A 121 6.63 -1.50 0.02
C TYR A 121 7.06 -1.36 -1.43
N GLY A 122 7.11 -2.45 -2.18
CA GLY A 122 7.51 -2.45 -3.58
C GLY A 122 6.67 -3.39 -4.41
N ASN A 123 6.49 -3.02 -5.69
CA ASN A 123 5.98 -3.92 -6.71
C ASN A 123 6.83 -3.85 -7.97
N TYR A 124 6.85 -4.93 -8.72
CA TYR A 124 7.56 -5.05 -9.97
C TYR A 124 6.75 -5.90 -10.95
N SER A 125 6.48 -5.34 -12.12
CA SER A 125 5.92 -6.06 -13.27
C SER A 125 6.61 -5.60 -14.53
N ASN A 126 6.88 -6.52 -15.46
CA ASN A 126 7.29 -6.18 -16.82
C ASN A 126 6.08 -5.98 -17.74
N ASP A 127 4.91 -6.47 -17.34
CA ASP A 127 3.67 -6.25 -18.05
C ASP A 127 3.12 -4.84 -17.72
N VAL A 128 2.39 -4.25 -18.66
CA VAL A 128 1.58 -3.05 -18.40
C VAL A 128 0.37 -3.49 -17.59
N LEU A 129 0.26 -3.00 -16.37
CA LEU A 129 -0.83 -3.35 -15.47
C LEU A 129 -2.07 -2.46 -15.70
N TYR A 130 -3.24 -2.96 -15.39
CA TYR A 130 -4.42 -2.11 -15.19
C TYR A 130 -4.21 -1.19 -14.00
N GLY A 131 -4.81 0.00 -14.01
CA GLY A 131 -4.69 0.97 -12.91
C GLY A 131 -5.05 0.42 -11.54
N SER A 132 -6.00 -0.53 -11.46
CA SER A 132 -6.37 -1.21 -10.22
C SER A 132 -5.30 -2.17 -9.67
N GLU A 133 -4.32 -2.56 -10.48
CA GLU A 133 -3.26 -3.49 -10.10
C GLU A 133 -1.90 -2.80 -9.90
N ARG A 134 -1.81 -1.51 -10.23
CA ARG A 134 -0.62 -0.68 -10.01
C ARG A 134 -0.51 -0.26 -8.56
N GLN A 135 0.71 -0.07 -8.10
CA GLN A 135 0.96 0.60 -6.84
C GLN A 135 0.78 2.11 -6.99
N THR A 136 0.02 2.68 -6.08
CA THR A 136 -0.14 4.13 -5.93
C THR A 136 0.69 4.60 -4.75
N ILE A 137 1.46 5.66 -4.92
CA ILE A 137 2.32 6.26 -3.90
C ILE A 137 1.92 7.73 -3.73
N GLY A 138 1.70 8.13 -2.49
CA GLY A 138 1.26 9.45 -2.09
C GLY A 138 -0.11 9.42 -1.41
N GLY A 139 -0.29 10.23 -0.40
CA GLY A 139 -1.49 10.34 0.42
C GLY A 139 -1.35 9.79 1.83
N VAL A 140 -2.47 9.70 2.52
CA VAL A 140 -2.53 9.24 3.91
C VAL A 140 -2.10 7.76 3.99
N GLY A 141 -1.16 7.46 4.90
CA GLY A 141 -0.64 6.09 5.06
C GLY A 141 0.48 5.70 4.10
N SER A 142 0.85 6.60 3.16
CA SER A 142 1.93 6.48 2.20
C SER A 142 2.89 7.67 2.36
N VAL A 143 3.36 8.27 1.27
CA VAL A 143 4.16 9.51 1.31
C VAL A 143 3.23 10.70 1.53
N GLY A 144 3.28 11.32 2.70
CA GLY A 144 2.39 12.41 3.09
C GLY A 144 2.57 13.69 2.27
N GLY A 145 1.52 14.53 2.22
CA GLY A 145 1.52 15.82 1.52
C GLY A 145 1.06 15.74 0.07
N TYR A 146 0.59 14.58 -0.39
CA TYR A 146 0.07 14.37 -1.75
C TYR A 146 -1.37 13.88 -1.69
N HIS A 147 -2.29 14.65 -2.21
CA HIS A 147 -3.68 14.23 -2.36
C HIS A 147 -3.80 13.15 -3.44
N THR A 148 -4.87 12.36 -3.40
CA THR A 148 -5.11 11.24 -4.35
C THR A 148 -4.91 11.60 -5.83
N ARG A 149 -5.19 12.84 -6.23
CA ARG A 149 -4.99 13.32 -7.62
C ARG A 149 -3.53 13.67 -7.95
N GLU A 150 -2.69 13.79 -6.94
CA GLU A 150 -1.28 14.19 -7.03
C GLU A 150 -0.35 13.02 -6.70
N SER A 151 -0.93 11.82 -6.47
CA SER A 151 -0.19 10.58 -6.28
C SER A 151 0.43 10.09 -7.59
N ILE A 152 1.55 9.40 -7.48
CA ILE A 152 2.17 8.68 -8.59
C ILE A 152 1.73 7.22 -8.58
N GLN A 153 1.72 6.61 -9.75
CA GLN A 153 1.41 5.19 -9.92
C GLN A 153 2.40 4.54 -10.87
N GLY A 154 2.66 3.26 -10.70
CA GLY A 154 3.54 2.55 -11.62
C GLY A 154 3.33 1.05 -11.67
N ASP A 155 3.78 0.45 -12.77
CA ASP A 155 3.93 -1.00 -12.94
C ASP A 155 5.12 -1.51 -12.13
N LYS A 156 6.12 -0.63 -11.93
CA LYS A 156 7.27 -0.80 -11.04
C LYS A 156 7.26 0.36 -10.06
N ALA A 157 7.26 0.06 -8.77
CA ALA A 157 7.24 1.10 -7.75
C ALA A 157 7.90 0.63 -6.46
N ILE A 158 8.46 1.58 -5.74
CA ILE A 158 9.01 1.37 -4.40
C ILE A 158 8.67 2.57 -3.53
N GLU A 159 8.27 2.29 -2.30
CA GLU A 159 7.96 3.27 -1.28
C GLU A 159 8.69 2.91 0.00
N ILE A 160 9.26 3.92 0.65
CA ILE A 160 9.95 3.79 1.93
C ILE A 160 9.36 4.82 2.88
N SER A 161 9.03 4.40 4.08
CA SER A 161 8.50 5.26 5.13
C SER A 161 9.26 5.01 6.43
N ASN A 162 9.64 6.10 7.10
CA ASN A 162 10.36 6.07 8.38
C ASN A 162 9.65 6.97 9.37
N GLU A 163 9.33 6.43 10.53
CA GLU A 163 8.61 7.14 11.58
C GLU A 163 9.32 7.02 12.92
N LEU A 164 9.42 8.14 13.62
CA LEU A 164 9.79 8.20 15.02
C LEU A 164 8.61 8.73 15.82
N ALA A 165 8.15 7.98 16.80
CA ALA A 165 7.05 8.35 17.69
C ALA A 165 7.49 8.34 19.15
N CYS A 166 6.86 9.20 19.98
CA CYS A 166 7.07 9.25 21.40
C CYS A 166 5.76 8.89 22.13
N ASN A 167 5.70 7.71 22.73
CA ASN A 167 4.53 7.23 23.47
C ASN A 167 4.51 7.82 24.89
N ILE A 168 3.52 8.66 25.16
CA ILE A 168 3.33 9.34 26.46
C ILE A 168 2.06 8.78 27.09
N PRO A 169 2.17 7.91 28.11
CA PRO A 169 0.99 7.42 28.81
C PRO A 169 0.36 8.55 29.63
N VAL A 170 -0.94 8.76 29.43
CA VAL A 170 -1.76 9.72 30.16
C VAL A 170 -2.65 8.96 31.13
N LYS A 171 -2.20 8.87 32.39
CA LYS A 171 -2.84 8.03 33.44
C LYS A 171 -3.07 6.61 32.92
N LYS A 172 -4.18 5.95 33.34
CA LYS A 172 -4.53 4.58 32.89
C LYS A 172 -5.47 4.54 31.67
N PHE A 173 -5.76 5.69 31.07
CA PHE A 173 -6.86 5.80 30.10
C PHE A 173 -6.41 5.95 28.65
N ALA A 174 -5.25 6.56 28.41
CA ALA A 174 -4.83 6.92 27.06
C ALA A 174 -3.32 6.90 26.91
N VAL A 175 -2.88 6.74 25.67
CA VAL A 175 -1.51 7.01 25.22
C VAL A 175 -1.56 8.10 24.17
N VAL A 176 -0.83 9.18 24.38
CA VAL A 176 -0.63 10.25 23.40
C VAL A 176 0.71 10.01 22.72
N SER A 177 0.73 9.94 21.39
CA SER A 177 1.92 9.60 20.63
C SER A 177 2.17 10.66 19.54
N PRO A 178 2.85 11.78 19.87
CA PRO A 178 3.40 12.64 18.82
C PRO A 178 4.41 11.87 17.97
N TYR A 179 4.39 12.12 16.66
CA TYR A 179 5.28 11.44 15.72
C TYR A 179 5.73 12.35 14.58
N VAL A 180 6.84 11.97 13.98
CA VAL A 180 7.32 12.52 12.70
C VAL A 180 7.58 11.35 11.76
N ASN A 181 7.10 11.47 10.54
CA ASN A 181 7.28 10.49 9.48
C ASN A 181 7.94 11.17 8.27
N TYR A 182 8.89 10.48 7.65
CA TYR A 182 9.47 10.86 6.36
C TYR A 182 9.26 9.73 5.37
N GLY A 183 8.64 10.07 4.23
CA GLY A 183 8.35 9.14 3.15
C GLY A 183 9.08 9.51 1.85
N TYR A 184 9.46 8.48 1.10
CA TYR A 184 10.03 8.57 -0.24
C TYR A 184 9.41 7.50 -1.12
N GLY A 185 9.07 7.84 -2.36
CA GLY A 185 8.56 6.88 -3.30
C GLY A 185 8.91 7.19 -4.74
N VAL A 186 9.08 6.14 -5.53
CA VAL A 186 9.33 6.19 -6.98
C VAL A 186 8.41 5.21 -7.67
N ALA A 187 7.82 5.64 -8.79
CA ALA A 187 6.99 4.79 -9.64
C ALA A 187 7.36 4.96 -11.11
N LYS A 188 7.32 3.86 -11.87
CA LYS A 188 7.63 3.81 -13.29
C LYS A 188 6.56 3.05 -14.06
N TYR A 189 6.06 3.65 -15.15
CA TYR A 189 5.21 2.99 -16.12
C TYR A 189 6.02 2.21 -17.17
N ASN A 190 5.50 1.08 -17.63
CA ASN A 190 6.06 0.32 -18.75
C ASN A 190 5.59 0.84 -20.12
N ARG A 191 4.67 1.81 -20.16
CA ARG A 191 4.21 2.44 -21.41
C ARG A 191 5.23 3.47 -21.89
N ASP A 192 5.67 3.33 -23.13
CA ASP A 192 6.68 4.24 -23.72
C ASP A 192 6.10 5.62 -24.09
N GLU A 193 4.84 5.71 -24.41
CA GLU A 193 4.17 6.94 -24.87
C GLU A 193 3.76 7.90 -23.75
N SER A 194 3.89 7.53 -22.49
CA SER A 194 3.47 8.39 -21.38
C SER A 194 4.58 9.34 -20.95
N ARG A 195 4.32 10.66 -20.99
CA ARG A 195 5.20 11.67 -20.38
C ARG A 195 5.42 11.42 -18.86
N TYR A 196 4.52 10.71 -18.22
CA TYR A 196 4.55 10.34 -16.80
C TYR A 196 5.13 8.94 -16.57
N ARG A 197 6.12 8.56 -17.40
CA ARG A 197 6.73 7.24 -17.33
C ARG A 197 7.38 6.93 -15.98
N THR A 198 8.00 7.93 -15.37
CA THR A 198 8.65 7.79 -14.07
C THR A 198 8.36 9.01 -13.22
N GLY A 199 7.93 8.76 -11.99
CA GLY A 199 7.69 9.81 -11.02
C GLY A 199 8.31 9.49 -9.68
N TYR A 200 8.65 10.53 -8.93
CA TYR A 200 9.07 10.42 -7.54
C TYR A 200 8.35 11.44 -6.68
N VAL A 201 8.19 11.09 -5.42
CA VAL A 201 7.60 11.95 -4.38
C VAL A 201 8.35 11.75 -3.08
N THR A 202 8.56 12.85 -2.34
CA THR A 202 9.05 12.81 -0.96
C THR A 202 8.20 13.71 -0.11
N GLY A 203 7.91 13.30 1.11
CA GLY A 203 7.06 14.07 2.01
C GLY A 203 7.40 13.84 3.46
N MET A 204 7.01 14.80 4.27
CA MET A 204 7.17 14.76 5.72
C MET A 204 5.82 14.98 6.38
N THR A 205 5.54 14.20 7.42
CA THR A 205 4.33 14.32 8.23
C THR A 205 4.73 14.48 9.68
N ALA A 206 4.15 15.46 10.37
CA ALA A 206 4.15 15.54 11.82
C ALA A 206 2.72 15.37 12.32
N GLY A 207 2.53 14.57 13.37
CA GLY A 207 1.19 14.28 13.84
C GLY A 207 1.14 13.85 15.30
N ILE A 208 -0.09 13.63 15.77
CA ILE A 208 -0.38 13.17 17.12
C ILE A 208 -1.42 12.04 17.02
N ARG A 209 -1.10 10.90 17.59
CA ARG A 209 -2.06 9.80 17.82
C ARG A 209 -2.52 9.82 19.27
N LEU A 210 -3.81 9.59 19.45
CA LEU A 210 -4.43 9.32 20.73
C LEU A 210 -5.00 7.92 20.70
N ASP A 211 -4.48 7.04 21.52
CA ASP A 211 -4.95 5.66 21.67
C ASP A 211 -5.61 5.51 23.03
N THR A 212 -6.87 5.10 23.05
CA THR A 212 -7.64 4.82 24.24
C THR A 212 -8.23 3.41 24.19
N LYS A 213 -8.90 2.99 25.25
CA LYS A 213 -9.62 1.71 25.27
C LYS A 213 -10.82 1.67 24.32
N MET A 214 -11.45 2.82 24.05
CA MET A 214 -12.70 2.91 23.29
C MET A 214 -12.52 3.47 21.90
N PHE A 215 -11.54 4.35 21.68
CA PHE A 215 -11.34 5.03 20.41
C PHE A 215 -9.87 5.34 20.18
N ASP A 216 -9.51 5.41 18.90
CA ASP A 216 -8.22 5.91 18.43
C ASP A 216 -8.46 7.12 17.55
N PHE A 217 -7.57 8.10 17.65
CA PHE A 217 -7.51 9.25 16.76
C PHE A 217 -6.09 9.43 16.23
N ASP A 218 -5.98 9.83 14.97
CA ASP A 218 -4.74 10.26 14.35
C ASP A 218 -4.99 11.59 13.64
N PHE A 219 -4.26 12.61 14.03
CA PHE A 219 -4.21 13.90 13.36
C PHE A 219 -2.82 14.12 12.80
N GLY A 220 -2.73 14.41 11.51
CA GLY A 220 -1.47 14.63 10.81
C GLY A 220 -1.48 15.91 9.98
N TYR A 221 -0.36 16.60 10.01
CA TYR A 221 0.01 17.70 9.13
C TYR A 221 1.14 17.24 8.24
N ALA A 222 0.90 17.21 6.95
CA ALA A 222 1.82 16.69 5.95
C ALA A 222 2.23 17.79 4.95
N LYS A 223 3.50 17.76 4.57
CA LYS A 223 4.09 18.68 3.62
C LYS A 223 4.84 17.91 2.54
N PRO A 224 4.56 18.16 1.23
CA PRO A 224 5.38 17.65 0.15
C PRO A 224 6.75 18.33 0.20
N MET A 225 7.80 17.56 -0.05
CA MET A 225 9.19 18.05 -0.02
C MET A 225 9.74 18.18 -1.44
N ALA A 226 9.98 17.07 -2.11
CA ALA A 226 10.46 17.03 -3.49
C ALA A 226 9.58 16.07 -4.31
N HIS A 227 9.37 16.41 -5.58
CA HIS A 227 8.51 15.66 -6.49
C HIS A 227 8.90 15.89 -7.94
N SER A 228 8.40 15.04 -8.82
CA SER A 228 8.56 15.23 -10.27
C SER A 228 7.87 16.51 -10.74
N GLU A 229 8.46 17.20 -11.72
CA GLU A 229 8.04 18.51 -12.22
C GLU A 229 6.57 18.56 -12.71
N TYR A 230 6.03 17.45 -13.21
CA TYR A 230 4.65 17.37 -13.69
C TYR A 230 3.60 17.31 -12.57
N LEU A 231 4.02 17.15 -11.32
CA LEU A 231 3.15 17.19 -10.16
C LEU A 231 3.03 18.61 -9.63
N SER A 232 1.86 18.98 -9.17
CA SER A 232 1.58 20.30 -8.57
C SER A 232 0.86 20.10 -7.24
N PRO A 233 1.52 19.50 -6.23
CA PRO A 233 0.90 19.24 -4.95
C PRO A 233 0.60 20.55 -4.21
N LYS A 234 -0.41 20.52 -3.37
CA LYS A 234 -0.70 21.62 -2.45
C LYS A 234 0.50 21.82 -1.52
N LYS A 235 0.66 23.04 -1.03
CA LYS A 235 1.77 23.37 -0.11
C LYS A 235 1.76 22.54 1.16
N GLN A 236 0.58 22.08 1.57
CA GLN A 236 0.37 21.29 2.79
C GLN A 236 -0.95 20.54 2.73
N GLU A 237 -1.05 19.48 3.51
CA GLU A 237 -2.26 18.67 3.67
C GLU A 237 -2.46 18.37 5.16
N MET A 238 -3.70 18.41 5.62
CA MET A 238 -4.08 17.95 6.95
C MET A 238 -5.01 16.77 6.80
N TYR A 239 -4.84 15.79 7.64
CA TYR A 239 -5.74 14.65 7.69
C TYR A 239 -6.11 14.31 9.12
N PHE A 240 -7.27 13.72 9.23
CA PHE A 240 -7.81 13.22 10.48
C PHE A 240 -8.40 11.83 10.23
N SER A 241 -8.08 10.90 11.10
CA SER A 241 -8.72 9.59 11.12
C SER A 241 -9.12 9.21 12.54
N GLY A 242 -10.19 8.44 12.66
CA GLY A 242 -10.65 7.95 13.95
C GLY A 242 -11.29 6.57 13.80
N SER A 243 -11.14 5.73 14.83
CA SER A 243 -11.78 4.44 14.92
C SER A 243 -12.39 4.22 16.31
N LEU A 244 -13.52 3.51 16.35
CA LEU A 244 -14.19 3.10 17.58
C LEU A 244 -13.91 1.62 17.85
N LYS A 245 -13.47 1.30 19.06
CA LYS A 245 -13.23 -0.08 19.53
C LYS A 245 -14.43 -0.51 20.36
N VAL A 246 -15.17 -1.50 19.88
CA VAL A 246 -16.28 -2.11 20.62
C VAL A 246 -15.83 -3.50 21.03
N SER A 247 -15.70 -3.75 22.34
CA SER A 247 -15.48 -5.09 22.91
C SER A 247 -16.82 -5.62 23.44
N PHE A 248 -17.22 -6.76 22.97
CA PHE A 248 -18.39 -7.50 23.46
C PHE A 248 -17.96 -8.53 24.51
#